data_8e222f9b023f842f07c01a0a7d9592e8
#
_entry.id   8e222f9b023f842f07c01a0a7d9592e8
#
_cell.length_a   1.000
_cell.length_b   1.000
_cell.length_c   1.000
_cell.angle_alpha   90.00
_cell.angle_beta   90.00
_cell.angle_gamma   90.00
#
_symmetry.space_group_name_H-M   'P 1'
#
loop_
_entity.id
_entity.type
_entity.pdbx_description
1 polymer ?
#
loop_
_entity_poly.entity_id
_entity_poly.type
_entity_poly.pdbx_seq_one_letter_code
_entity_poly.pdbx_strand_id
1 'polypeptide(L)'
;PEWSAAEVQINARQVFVDQMIGIFETLNAWYCPQWFKNRVSIEGLEHIQQAQSEGKGVLLLGTHSTLLDAGGYLCAQYFEPDVVYRPQNNPLLDWFIFNARSRIYNDQISHRDMRHFATNVKNNHVVWITPDQDFGLKQGVMANFFGVPAATLTAPRRMAKLGNKSNPPAVLMLHFYRETPEVMPKGKRPHYHIIFSPVIDHYPSNDELADANRINQLLENHIRIDPTQ
;
A
#
# COMPACT_ATOMS: atom_id res chain seq x y z
N PRO A 1 -5.50 15.41 14.75
CA PRO A 1 -6.29 16.62 14.93
C PRO A 1 -7.62 16.22 15.55
N GLU A 2 -8.05 16.97 16.57
CA GLU A 2 -9.39 16.81 17.12
C GLU A 2 -10.36 17.51 16.16
N TRP A 3 -11.05 16.74 15.34
CA TRP A 3 -12.08 17.27 14.47
C TRP A 3 -13.35 17.61 15.26
N SER A 4 -13.96 18.71 14.95
CA SER A 4 -15.30 19.04 15.42
C SER A 4 -16.33 18.04 14.84
N ALA A 5 -17.49 17.93 15.47
CA ALA A 5 -18.57 17.06 14.98
C ALA A 5 -19.00 17.39 13.52
N ALA A 6 -18.92 18.66 13.12
CA ALA A 6 -19.20 19.08 11.75
C ALA A 6 -18.15 18.59 10.77
N GLU A 7 -16.86 18.71 11.12
CA GLU A 7 -15.75 18.20 10.29
C GLU A 7 -15.81 16.67 10.16
N VAL A 8 -16.13 15.95 11.23
CA VAL A 8 -16.34 14.49 11.19
C VAL A 8 -17.43 14.13 10.18
N GLN A 9 -18.58 14.84 10.17
CA GLN A 9 -19.65 14.59 9.22
C GLN A 9 -19.24 14.89 7.77
N ILE A 10 -18.52 16.00 7.55
CA ILE A 10 -18.02 16.38 6.23
C ILE A 10 -17.08 15.30 5.70
N ASN A 11 -16.07 14.93 6.50
CA ASN A 11 -15.08 13.93 6.12
C ASN A 11 -15.72 12.54 5.92
N ALA A 12 -16.67 12.14 6.76
CA ALA A 12 -17.39 10.88 6.57
C ALA A 12 -18.15 10.83 5.23
N ARG A 13 -18.78 11.92 4.82
CA ARG A 13 -19.42 12.01 3.48
C ARG A 13 -18.38 11.95 2.37
N GLN A 14 -17.25 12.63 2.54
CA GLN A 14 -16.20 12.66 1.55
C GLN A 14 -15.58 11.26 1.36
N VAL A 15 -15.38 10.48 2.43
CA VAL A 15 -14.94 9.07 2.34
C VAL A 15 -15.85 8.25 1.42
N PHE A 16 -17.18 8.41 1.52
CA PHE A 16 -18.12 7.70 0.61
C PHE A 16 -17.96 8.15 -0.84
N VAL A 17 -17.79 9.46 -1.06
CA VAL A 17 -17.56 10.01 -2.41
C VAL A 17 -16.25 9.46 -2.98
N ASP A 18 -15.18 9.49 -2.21
CA ASP A 18 -13.87 9.01 -2.61
C ASP A 18 -13.87 7.50 -2.88
N GLN A 19 -14.59 6.73 -2.07
CA GLN A 19 -14.77 5.30 -2.30
C GLN A 19 -15.48 5.02 -3.64
N MET A 20 -16.51 5.78 -3.98
CA MET A 20 -17.21 5.63 -5.26
C MET A 20 -16.31 6.03 -6.43
N ILE A 21 -15.55 7.12 -6.30
CA ILE A 21 -14.57 7.53 -7.31
C ILE A 21 -13.52 6.44 -7.47
N GLY A 22 -13.00 5.87 -6.38
CA GLY A 22 -12.02 4.79 -6.38
C GLY A 22 -12.48 3.53 -7.13
N ILE A 23 -13.76 3.19 -7.08
CA ILE A 23 -14.33 2.10 -7.90
C ILE A 23 -14.20 2.42 -9.40
N PHE A 24 -14.53 3.64 -9.82
CA PHE A 24 -14.35 4.06 -11.21
C PHE A 24 -12.89 4.06 -11.64
N GLU A 25 -12.00 4.52 -10.77
CA GLU A 25 -10.56 4.53 -11.01
C GLU A 25 -10.01 3.10 -11.14
N THR A 26 -10.44 2.19 -10.27
CA THR A 26 -10.11 0.77 -10.35
C THR A 26 -10.52 0.17 -11.69
N LEU A 27 -11.77 0.39 -12.13
CA LEU A 27 -12.25 -0.10 -13.43
C LEU A 27 -11.46 0.52 -14.60
N ASN A 28 -11.09 1.80 -14.51
CA ASN A 28 -10.25 2.43 -15.52
C ASN A 28 -8.83 1.85 -15.52
N ALA A 29 -8.24 1.58 -14.36
CA ALA A 29 -6.93 0.94 -14.28
C ALA A 29 -6.91 -0.44 -14.95
N TRP A 30 -7.99 -1.20 -14.79
CA TRP A 30 -8.09 -2.54 -15.34
C TRP A 30 -8.44 -2.60 -16.84
N TYR A 31 -9.25 -1.66 -17.35
CA TYR A 31 -9.86 -1.76 -18.69
C TYR A 31 -9.66 -0.52 -19.59
N CYS A 32 -9.36 0.64 -19.02
CA CYS A 32 -9.21 1.90 -19.75
C CYS A 32 -7.97 2.69 -19.26
N PRO A 33 -6.76 2.10 -19.29
CA PRO A 33 -5.57 2.66 -18.63
C PRO A 33 -5.14 4.02 -19.19
N GLN A 34 -5.51 4.38 -20.42
CA GLN A 34 -5.30 5.72 -20.98
C GLN A 34 -5.97 6.84 -20.16
N TRP A 35 -6.88 6.48 -19.23
CA TRP A 35 -7.45 7.44 -18.27
C TRP A 35 -6.38 8.15 -17.47
N PHE A 36 -5.28 7.47 -17.13
CA PHE A 36 -4.21 7.98 -16.26
C PHE A 36 -3.07 8.66 -17.02
N LYS A 37 -3.06 8.60 -18.34
CA LYS A 37 -1.96 9.10 -19.16
C LYS A 37 -1.64 10.58 -18.87
N ASN A 38 -0.35 10.87 -18.61
CA ASN A 38 0.19 12.22 -18.34
C ASN A 38 -0.42 12.90 -17.09
N ARG A 39 -0.87 12.11 -16.10
CA ARG A 39 -1.50 12.64 -14.88
C ARG A 39 -0.98 11.99 -13.62
N VAL A 40 0.28 11.61 -13.62
CA VAL A 40 0.94 10.93 -12.51
C VAL A 40 2.25 11.63 -12.20
N SER A 41 2.49 11.94 -10.94
CA SER A 41 3.78 12.30 -10.38
C SER A 41 4.27 11.17 -9.49
N ILE A 42 5.57 10.91 -9.53
CA ILE A 42 6.20 9.88 -8.72
C ILE A 42 7.40 10.47 -7.97
N GLU A 43 7.51 10.12 -6.70
CA GLU A 43 8.58 10.55 -5.81
C GLU A 43 9.20 9.34 -5.11
N GLY A 44 10.51 9.35 -4.92
CA GLY A 44 11.24 8.31 -4.17
C GLY A 44 11.42 6.98 -4.93
N LEU A 45 11.15 6.92 -6.25
CA LEU A 45 11.37 5.71 -7.05
C LEU A 45 12.83 5.25 -7.00
N GLU A 46 13.77 6.19 -6.86
CA GLU A 46 15.20 5.94 -6.71
C GLU A 46 15.54 5.04 -5.52
N HIS A 47 14.73 5.05 -4.46
CA HIS A 47 14.96 4.19 -3.30
C HIS A 47 14.74 2.71 -3.62
N ILE A 48 13.73 2.40 -4.46
CA ILE A 48 13.48 1.04 -4.96
C ILE A 48 14.63 0.61 -5.89
N GLN A 49 14.99 1.48 -6.84
CA GLN A 49 16.05 1.21 -7.83
C GLN A 49 17.41 0.99 -7.15
N GLN A 50 17.72 1.79 -6.13
CA GLN A 50 18.93 1.61 -5.34
C GLN A 50 18.93 0.26 -4.62
N ALA A 51 17.85 -0.08 -3.91
CA ALA A 51 17.76 -1.37 -3.21
C ALA A 51 17.94 -2.55 -4.17
N GLN A 52 17.30 -2.51 -5.33
CA GLN A 52 17.44 -3.55 -6.35
C GLN A 52 18.86 -3.61 -6.94
N SER A 53 19.50 -2.48 -7.15
CA SER A 53 20.91 -2.43 -7.63
C SER A 53 21.90 -3.02 -6.62
N GLU A 54 21.56 -2.99 -5.33
CA GLU A 54 22.30 -3.62 -4.23
C GLU A 54 21.96 -5.13 -4.08
N GLY A 55 21.14 -5.68 -4.96
CA GLY A 55 20.69 -7.08 -4.91
C GLY A 55 19.70 -7.37 -3.77
N LYS A 56 18.99 -6.35 -3.28
CA LYS A 56 17.96 -6.49 -2.25
C LYS A 56 16.59 -6.62 -2.87
N GLY A 57 15.78 -7.56 -2.39
CA GLY A 57 14.35 -7.49 -2.59
C GLY A 57 13.76 -6.30 -1.85
N VAL A 58 12.56 -5.89 -2.23
CA VAL A 58 11.87 -4.75 -1.63
C VAL A 58 10.55 -5.19 -1.05
N LEU A 59 10.28 -4.81 0.19
CA LEU A 59 8.96 -4.94 0.82
C LEU A 59 8.32 -3.56 0.89
N LEU A 60 7.27 -3.36 0.08
CA LEU A 60 6.47 -2.14 0.11
C LEU A 60 5.30 -2.29 1.09
N LEU A 61 5.17 -1.34 2.01
CA LEU A 61 4.08 -1.25 2.98
C LEU A 61 3.15 -0.11 2.57
N GLY A 62 1.94 -0.44 2.12
CA GLY A 62 0.92 0.54 1.75
C GLY A 62 -0.30 0.50 2.67
N THR A 63 -1.32 1.28 2.33
CA THR A 63 -2.63 1.32 2.98
C THR A 63 -3.73 0.81 2.06
N HIS A 64 -4.86 0.35 2.63
CA HIS A 64 -6.09 0.09 1.88
C HIS A 64 -6.82 1.41 1.57
N SER A 65 -6.17 2.26 0.78
CA SER A 65 -6.80 3.50 0.32
C SER A 65 -7.85 3.24 -0.77
N THR A 66 -8.67 4.23 -1.06
CA THR A 66 -9.65 4.16 -2.17
C THR A 66 -8.98 4.00 -3.54
N LEU A 67 -7.68 4.27 -3.63
CA LEU A 67 -6.85 4.16 -4.83
C LEU A 67 -6.06 2.85 -4.95
N LEU A 68 -6.32 1.86 -4.09
CA LEU A 68 -5.49 0.66 -4.01
C LEU A 68 -5.16 0.05 -5.38
N ASP A 69 -6.15 -0.29 -6.18
CA ASP A 69 -5.94 -0.92 -7.49
C ASP A 69 -5.46 0.06 -8.57
N ALA A 70 -5.94 1.29 -8.54
CA ALA A 70 -5.46 2.34 -9.45
C ALA A 70 -3.99 2.68 -9.16
N GLY A 71 -3.63 2.85 -7.89
CA GLY A 71 -2.24 3.08 -7.45
C GLY A 71 -1.33 1.93 -7.84
N GLY A 72 -1.79 0.68 -7.68
CA GLY A 72 -1.05 -0.49 -8.10
C GLY A 72 -0.79 -0.53 -9.61
N TYR A 73 -1.79 -0.20 -10.42
CA TYR A 73 -1.62 -0.04 -11.88
C TYR A 73 -0.58 1.05 -12.19
N LEU A 74 -0.63 2.17 -11.48
CA LEU A 74 0.29 3.28 -11.69
C LEU A 74 1.73 2.89 -11.32
N CYS A 75 1.93 2.18 -10.21
CA CYS A 75 3.24 1.64 -9.82
C CYS A 75 3.80 0.69 -10.88
N ALA A 76 2.95 -0.17 -11.46
CA ALA A 76 3.35 -1.13 -12.47
C ALA A 76 3.84 -0.51 -13.79
N GLN A 77 3.70 0.81 -13.98
CA GLN A 77 4.30 1.52 -15.11
C GLN A 77 5.81 1.76 -14.93
N TYR A 78 6.37 1.57 -13.72
CA TYR A 78 7.74 1.91 -13.36
C TYR A 78 8.58 0.71 -12.93
N PHE A 79 7.95 -0.33 -12.42
CA PHE A 79 8.59 -1.59 -12.02
C PHE A 79 7.53 -2.72 -12.05
N GLU A 80 7.95 -3.96 -11.86
CA GLU A 80 7.08 -5.14 -11.86
C GLU A 80 6.74 -5.55 -10.41
N PRO A 81 5.63 -5.07 -9.82
CA PRO A 81 5.28 -5.41 -8.45
C PRO A 81 4.65 -6.80 -8.34
N ASP A 82 5.06 -7.54 -7.32
CA ASP A 82 4.30 -8.66 -6.80
C ASP A 82 3.36 -8.16 -5.70
N VAL A 83 2.17 -8.75 -5.59
CA VAL A 83 1.21 -8.37 -4.53
C VAL A 83 0.81 -9.55 -3.68
N VAL A 84 0.65 -9.33 -2.38
CA VAL A 84 0.08 -10.36 -1.51
C VAL A 84 -1.44 -10.30 -1.63
N TYR A 85 -2.03 -11.44 -1.98
CA TYR A 85 -3.45 -11.56 -2.30
C TYR A 85 -4.18 -12.51 -1.35
N ARG A 86 -5.34 -12.06 -0.89
CA ARG A 86 -6.31 -12.90 -0.19
C ARG A 86 -7.52 -13.13 -1.09
N PRO A 87 -7.88 -14.39 -1.41
CA PRO A 87 -9.07 -14.69 -2.21
C PRO A 87 -10.35 -14.09 -1.62
N GLN A 88 -11.23 -13.62 -2.48
CA GLN A 88 -12.53 -13.12 -2.09
C GLN A 88 -13.48 -14.26 -1.72
N ASN A 89 -14.45 -14.01 -0.83
CA ASN A 89 -15.43 -15.02 -0.43
C ASN A 89 -16.38 -15.41 -1.59
N ASN A 90 -16.65 -14.51 -2.51
CA ASN A 90 -17.45 -14.78 -3.70
C ASN A 90 -16.50 -15.24 -4.84
N PRO A 91 -16.63 -16.50 -5.33
CA PRO A 91 -15.72 -17.04 -6.36
C PRO A 91 -15.76 -16.28 -7.68
N LEU A 92 -16.91 -15.72 -8.07
CA LEU A 92 -17.02 -14.93 -9.30
C LEU A 92 -16.29 -13.59 -9.17
N LEU A 93 -16.45 -12.93 -8.03
CA LEU A 93 -15.73 -11.68 -7.73
C LEU A 93 -14.23 -11.94 -7.62
N ASP A 94 -13.85 -13.04 -6.99
CA ASP A 94 -12.45 -13.46 -6.87
C ASP A 94 -11.82 -13.68 -8.25
N TRP A 95 -12.48 -14.45 -9.10
CA TRP A 95 -12.05 -14.68 -10.48
C TRP A 95 -11.88 -13.39 -11.26
N PHE A 96 -12.86 -12.47 -11.14
CA PHE A 96 -12.85 -11.18 -11.82
C PHE A 96 -11.65 -10.31 -11.41
N ILE A 97 -11.46 -10.14 -10.09
CA ILE A 97 -10.36 -9.33 -9.52
C ILE A 97 -9.00 -9.97 -9.85
N PHE A 98 -8.87 -11.29 -9.63
CA PHE A 98 -7.62 -12.00 -9.90
C PHE A 98 -7.19 -11.86 -11.36
N ASN A 99 -8.11 -12.06 -12.32
CA ASN A 99 -7.81 -11.93 -13.73
C ASN A 99 -7.51 -10.48 -14.17
N ALA A 100 -8.16 -9.48 -13.56
CA ALA A 100 -7.85 -8.09 -13.83
C ALA A 100 -6.43 -7.76 -13.35
N ARG A 101 -6.09 -8.13 -12.12
CA ARG A 101 -4.78 -7.91 -11.50
C ARG A 101 -3.64 -8.68 -12.18
N SER A 102 -3.90 -9.88 -12.71
CA SER A 102 -2.90 -10.67 -13.46
C SER A 102 -2.37 -9.99 -14.73
N ARG A 103 -3.01 -8.91 -15.18
CA ARG A 103 -2.54 -8.09 -16.32
C ARG A 103 -1.64 -6.93 -15.88
N ILE A 104 -1.56 -6.69 -14.59
CA ILE A 104 -0.90 -5.52 -14.01
C ILE A 104 0.31 -5.95 -13.20
N TYR A 105 0.12 -6.94 -12.34
CA TYR A 105 1.14 -7.41 -11.41
C TYR A 105 1.94 -8.56 -12.00
N ASN A 106 3.22 -8.61 -11.67
CA ASN A 106 4.09 -9.71 -12.04
C ASN A 106 3.63 -11.02 -11.38
N ASP A 107 3.26 -10.96 -10.10
CA ASP A 107 2.78 -12.12 -9.35
C ASP A 107 1.72 -11.74 -8.32
N GLN A 108 0.82 -12.67 -8.02
CA GLN A 108 -0.20 -12.57 -6.97
C GLN A 108 0.03 -13.67 -5.94
N ILE A 109 0.81 -13.35 -4.92
CA ILE A 109 1.25 -14.28 -3.89
C ILE A 109 0.11 -14.52 -2.89
N SER A 110 -0.28 -15.78 -2.67
CA SER A 110 -1.25 -16.09 -1.62
C SER A 110 -0.76 -15.63 -0.24
N HIS A 111 -1.62 -14.94 0.50
CA HIS A 111 -1.32 -14.50 1.88
C HIS A 111 -0.92 -15.66 2.83
N ARG A 112 -1.17 -16.92 2.46
CA ARG A 112 -0.78 -18.12 3.20
C ARG A 112 0.54 -18.71 2.74
N ASP A 113 1.05 -18.30 1.56
CA ASP A 113 2.26 -18.87 0.98
C ASP A 113 3.50 -18.01 1.28
N MET A 114 3.95 -18.11 2.52
CA MET A 114 5.15 -17.41 2.97
C MET A 114 6.45 -17.92 2.32
N ARG A 115 6.44 -19.13 1.73
CA ARG A 115 7.60 -19.65 0.99
C ARG A 115 7.72 -18.95 -0.37
N HIS A 116 6.63 -18.82 -1.08
CA HIS A 116 6.56 -18.08 -2.34
C HIS A 116 6.99 -16.62 -2.14
N PHE A 117 6.40 -15.95 -1.12
CA PHE A 117 6.84 -14.61 -0.71
C PHE A 117 8.36 -14.53 -0.50
N ALA A 118 8.92 -15.43 0.33
CA ALA A 118 10.35 -15.42 0.63
C ALA A 118 11.22 -15.68 -0.61
N THR A 119 10.75 -16.48 -1.55
CA THR A 119 11.44 -16.75 -2.81
C THR A 119 11.50 -15.50 -3.67
N ASN A 120 10.38 -14.79 -3.85
CA ASN A 120 10.32 -13.58 -4.66
C ASN A 120 11.20 -12.48 -4.07
N VAL A 121 11.11 -12.25 -2.76
CA VAL A 121 11.98 -11.27 -2.08
C VAL A 121 13.48 -11.62 -2.22
N LYS A 122 13.85 -12.91 -2.12
CA LYS A 122 15.25 -13.37 -2.33
C LYS A 122 15.72 -13.19 -3.76
N ASN A 123 14.82 -13.25 -4.71
CA ASN A 123 15.08 -13.03 -6.12
C ASN A 123 15.01 -11.56 -6.54
N ASN A 124 15.12 -10.64 -5.58
CA ASN A 124 15.19 -9.20 -5.82
C ASN A 124 13.88 -8.59 -6.35
N HIS A 125 12.74 -9.24 -6.12
CA HIS A 125 11.43 -8.71 -6.49
C HIS A 125 10.97 -7.59 -5.53
N VAL A 126 10.06 -6.77 -6.01
CA VAL A 126 9.33 -5.77 -5.21
C VAL A 126 7.99 -6.36 -4.81
N VAL A 127 7.81 -6.68 -3.54
CA VAL A 127 6.57 -7.28 -3.02
C VAL A 127 5.80 -6.26 -2.19
N TRP A 128 4.55 -6.03 -2.55
CA TRP A 128 3.66 -5.07 -1.89
C TRP A 128 2.65 -5.76 -1.00
N ILE A 129 2.50 -5.24 0.21
CA ILE A 129 1.49 -5.63 1.20
C ILE A 129 0.82 -4.40 1.81
N THR A 130 -0.39 -4.58 2.32
CA THR A 130 -1.17 -3.56 3.04
C THR A 130 -1.47 -4.07 4.45
N PRO A 131 -0.64 -3.69 5.46
CA PRO A 131 -0.72 -4.26 6.80
C PRO A 131 -1.67 -3.54 7.76
N ASP A 132 -2.49 -2.63 7.29
CA ASP A 132 -3.33 -1.69 8.04
C ASP A 132 -4.69 -2.26 8.49
N GLN A 133 -4.94 -3.55 8.31
CA GLN A 133 -6.16 -4.22 8.78
C GLN A 133 -5.95 -4.94 10.11
N ASP A 134 -6.98 -4.89 10.96
CA ASP A 134 -7.03 -5.64 12.22
C ASP A 134 -7.37 -7.12 11.98
N PHE A 135 -6.43 -8.00 12.26
CA PHE A 135 -6.59 -9.47 12.26
C PHE A 135 -6.62 -10.06 13.69
N GLY A 136 -6.77 -9.21 14.68
CA GLY A 136 -6.77 -9.56 16.10
C GLY A 136 -5.39 -9.92 16.67
N LEU A 137 -5.32 -10.07 17.98
CA LEU A 137 -4.08 -10.29 18.73
C LEU A 137 -3.39 -11.62 18.45
N LYS A 138 -4.05 -12.58 17.79
CA LYS A 138 -3.39 -13.82 17.36
C LYS A 138 -2.33 -13.61 16.29
N GLN A 139 -2.42 -12.50 15.56
CA GLN A 139 -1.51 -12.16 14.46
C GLN A 139 -0.80 -10.82 14.65
N GLY A 140 -1.04 -10.16 15.79
CA GLY A 140 -0.54 -8.82 16.05
C GLY A 140 -0.29 -8.55 17.53
N VAL A 141 0.10 -7.33 17.80
CA VAL A 141 0.31 -6.78 19.15
C VAL A 141 -0.55 -5.53 19.33
N MET A 142 -0.85 -5.18 20.59
CA MET A 142 -1.50 -3.90 20.88
C MET A 142 -0.47 -2.77 20.74
N ALA A 143 -0.58 -2.01 19.67
CA ALA A 143 0.25 -0.84 19.42
C ALA A 143 -0.60 0.44 19.33
N ASN A 144 0.02 1.59 19.45
CA ASN A 144 -0.68 2.86 19.35
C ASN A 144 -1.01 3.17 17.88
N PHE A 145 -2.25 3.59 17.62
CA PHE A 145 -2.69 4.08 16.32
C PHE A 145 -3.62 5.29 16.54
N PHE A 146 -3.21 6.47 16.09
CA PHE A 146 -3.86 7.76 16.34
C PHE A 146 -4.16 8.03 17.83
N GLY A 147 -3.25 7.61 18.73
CA GLY A 147 -3.40 7.80 20.17
C GLY A 147 -4.26 6.74 20.86
N VAL A 148 -4.78 5.75 20.13
CA VAL A 148 -5.62 4.67 20.67
C VAL A 148 -4.90 3.32 20.50
N PRO A 149 -4.92 2.43 21.52
CA PRO A 149 -4.43 1.07 21.37
C PRO A 149 -5.21 0.30 20.30
N ALA A 150 -4.54 -0.22 19.30
CA ALA A 150 -5.12 -1.01 18.21
C ALA A 150 -4.34 -2.31 17.98
N ALA A 151 -5.04 -3.38 17.60
CA ALA A 151 -4.40 -4.64 17.25
C ALA A 151 -3.66 -4.47 15.90
N THR A 152 -2.35 -4.38 15.96
CA THR A 152 -1.47 -4.10 14.83
C THR A 152 -0.79 -5.37 14.35
N LEU A 153 -0.89 -5.63 13.05
CA LEU A 153 -0.35 -6.83 12.40
C LEU A 153 1.19 -6.84 12.46
N THR A 154 1.78 -7.94 12.90
CA THR A 154 3.24 -8.11 12.96
C THR A 154 3.83 -8.83 11.72
N ALA A 155 2.99 -9.08 10.71
CA ALA A 155 3.43 -9.69 9.46
C ALA A 155 4.56 -8.92 8.75
N PRO A 156 4.56 -7.57 8.64
CA PRO A 156 5.64 -6.83 8.02
C PRO A 156 7.01 -7.16 8.61
N ARG A 157 7.07 -7.21 9.96
CA ARG A 157 8.29 -7.58 10.68
C ARG A 157 8.76 -9.00 10.37
N ARG A 158 7.84 -9.95 10.32
CA ARG A 158 8.15 -11.36 9.98
C ARG A 158 8.60 -11.48 8.54
N MET A 159 7.92 -10.80 7.62
CA MET A 159 8.23 -10.78 6.19
C MET A 159 9.61 -10.18 5.91
N ALA A 160 9.96 -9.07 6.57
CA ALA A 160 11.28 -8.45 6.45
C ALA A 160 12.43 -9.39 6.89
N LYS A 161 12.16 -10.38 7.76
CA LYS A 161 13.13 -11.39 8.19
C LYS A 161 13.27 -12.59 7.24
N LEU A 162 12.36 -12.74 6.26
CA LEU A 162 12.35 -13.91 5.36
C LEU A 162 13.29 -13.75 4.16
N GLY A 163 13.84 -12.58 3.92
CA GLY A 163 14.81 -12.34 2.87
C GLY A 163 16.14 -13.06 3.10
N ASN A 164 17.15 -12.69 2.36
CA ASN A 164 18.49 -13.17 2.56
C ASN A 164 19.08 -12.58 3.86
N LYS A 165 19.59 -13.43 4.77
CA LYS A 165 20.15 -12.96 6.06
C LYS A 165 21.36 -12.05 5.89
N SER A 166 22.19 -12.28 4.88
CA SER A 166 23.34 -11.44 4.57
C SER A 166 22.99 -10.18 3.78
N ASN A 167 21.82 -10.15 3.16
CA ASN A 167 21.31 -9.02 2.39
C ASN A 167 19.79 -8.93 2.59
N PRO A 168 19.31 -8.41 3.74
CA PRO A 168 17.88 -8.36 4.05
C PRO A 168 17.15 -7.42 3.09
N PRO A 169 15.84 -7.63 2.86
CA PRO A 169 15.06 -6.77 1.97
C PRO A 169 15.04 -5.33 2.50
N ALA A 170 15.01 -4.38 1.60
CA ALA A 170 14.67 -3.00 1.90
C ALA A 170 13.17 -2.89 2.20
N VAL A 171 12.81 -2.20 3.26
CA VAL A 171 11.41 -1.96 3.63
C VAL A 171 11.11 -0.49 3.44
N LEU A 172 10.09 -0.17 2.64
CA LEU A 172 9.68 1.19 2.33
C LEU A 172 8.17 1.33 2.51
N MET A 173 7.71 2.56 2.77
CA MET A 173 6.30 2.88 2.70
C MET A 173 5.92 3.28 1.28
N LEU A 174 4.71 2.89 0.88
CA LEU A 174 4.07 3.31 -0.36
C LEU A 174 2.81 4.10 -0.01
N HIS A 175 2.73 5.31 -0.53
CA HIS A 175 1.55 6.14 -0.43
C HIS A 175 1.12 6.63 -1.81
N PHE A 176 -0.20 6.72 -2.04
CA PHE A 176 -0.76 7.34 -3.22
C PHE A 176 -2.06 8.06 -2.89
N TYR A 177 -2.23 9.18 -3.54
CA TYR A 177 -3.45 9.97 -3.44
C TYR A 177 -3.74 10.67 -4.78
N ARG A 178 -4.98 11.09 -4.99
CA ARG A 178 -5.36 11.98 -6.08
C ARG A 178 -5.59 13.38 -5.57
N GLU A 179 -5.39 14.35 -6.42
CA GLU A 179 -5.77 15.73 -6.12
C GLU A 179 -7.28 15.85 -5.92
N THR A 180 -7.68 16.59 -4.90
CA THR A 180 -9.09 16.85 -4.58
C THR A 180 -9.67 17.93 -5.49
N PRO A 181 -11.02 18.00 -5.63
CA PRO A 181 -11.69 19.02 -6.44
C PRO A 181 -11.35 20.48 -6.06
N GLU A 182 -10.98 20.73 -4.79
CA GLU A 182 -10.59 22.04 -4.29
C GLU A 182 -9.31 22.56 -4.91
N VAL A 183 -8.41 21.64 -5.28
CA VAL A 183 -7.09 21.97 -5.89
C VAL A 183 -7.18 21.93 -7.42
N MET A 184 -8.16 21.18 -7.97
CA MET A 184 -8.30 21.01 -9.41
C MET A 184 -9.04 22.17 -10.09
N PRO A 185 -8.56 22.66 -11.25
CA PRO A 185 -9.35 23.52 -12.09
C PRO A 185 -10.64 22.84 -12.57
N LYS A 186 -11.77 23.56 -12.59
CA LYS A 186 -13.06 23.03 -13.08
C LYS A 186 -12.91 22.36 -14.45
N GLY A 187 -13.49 21.15 -14.57
CA GLY A 187 -13.49 20.38 -15.81
C GLY A 187 -12.16 19.66 -16.12
N LYS A 188 -11.19 19.74 -15.24
CA LYS A 188 -9.97 18.91 -15.32
C LYS A 188 -10.17 17.58 -14.63
N ARG A 189 -9.41 16.58 -15.05
CA ARG A 189 -9.34 15.26 -14.39
C ARG A 189 -8.28 15.32 -13.29
N PRO A 190 -8.38 14.51 -12.22
CA PRO A 190 -7.41 14.52 -11.13
C PRO A 190 -6.01 14.16 -11.59
N HIS A 191 -5.03 14.72 -10.96
CA HIS A 191 -3.64 14.28 -10.99
C HIS A 191 -3.42 13.32 -9.83
N TYR A 192 -2.54 12.33 -10.01
CA TYR A 192 -2.24 11.27 -9.05
C TYR A 192 -0.80 11.38 -8.58
N HIS A 193 -0.58 11.15 -7.32
CA HIS A 193 0.73 11.17 -6.70
C HIS A 193 1.07 9.80 -6.15
N ILE A 194 2.26 9.32 -6.43
CA ILE A 194 2.85 8.11 -5.86
C ILE A 194 4.11 8.52 -5.11
N ILE A 195 4.20 8.14 -3.85
CA ILE A 195 5.32 8.48 -2.98
C ILE A 195 5.89 7.20 -2.37
N PHE A 196 7.17 6.95 -2.60
CA PHE A 196 7.94 5.95 -1.89
C PHE A 196 8.79 6.63 -0.83
N SER A 197 8.70 6.16 0.41
CA SER A 197 9.57 6.67 1.46
C SER A 197 11.02 6.25 1.23
N PRO A 198 11.99 6.89 1.89
CA PRO A 198 13.29 6.26 2.11
C PRO A 198 13.15 4.89 2.78
N VAL A 199 14.19 4.05 2.64
CA VAL A 199 14.26 2.76 3.33
C VAL A 199 14.13 2.99 4.84
N ILE A 200 13.30 2.18 5.49
CA ILE A 200 13.11 2.25 6.95
C ILE A 200 14.36 1.69 7.64
N ASP A 201 15.19 2.57 8.16
CA ASP A 201 16.45 2.19 8.83
C ASP A 201 16.21 1.31 10.06
N HIS A 202 17.11 0.34 10.27
CA HIS A 202 17.06 -0.56 11.43
C HIS A 202 15.73 -1.28 11.62
N TYR A 203 15.03 -1.58 10.52
CA TYR A 203 13.80 -2.37 10.56
C TYR A 203 14.02 -3.74 9.90
N PRO A 204 13.54 -4.84 10.51
CA PRO A 204 12.93 -4.90 11.82
C PRO A 204 13.97 -4.87 12.96
N SER A 205 13.57 -4.26 14.08
CA SER A 205 14.37 -4.23 15.32
C SER A 205 14.23 -5.55 16.12
N ASN A 206 14.77 -5.56 17.34
CA ASN A 206 14.55 -6.68 18.27
C ASN A 206 13.26 -6.53 19.09
N ASP A 207 12.63 -5.36 19.08
CA ASP A 207 11.40 -5.05 19.80
C ASP A 207 10.20 -5.05 18.85
N GLU A 208 9.31 -6.03 19.02
CA GLU A 208 8.12 -6.20 18.17
C GLU A 208 7.09 -5.08 18.36
N LEU A 209 6.93 -4.59 19.59
CA LEU A 209 6.00 -3.51 19.88
C LEU A 209 6.53 -2.18 19.34
N ALA A 210 7.82 -1.91 19.48
CA ALA A 210 8.44 -0.73 18.91
C ALA A 210 8.32 -0.72 17.37
N ASP A 211 8.54 -1.87 16.72
CA ASP A 211 8.38 -2.02 15.27
C ASP A 211 6.92 -1.75 14.85
N ALA A 212 5.93 -2.29 15.58
CA ALA A 212 4.51 -2.08 15.29
C ALA A 212 4.11 -0.60 15.46
N ASN A 213 4.53 0.04 16.55
CA ASN A 213 4.29 1.47 16.77
C ASN A 213 4.92 2.33 15.65
N ARG A 214 6.12 1.97 15.19
CA ARG A 214 6.81 2.69 14.12
C ARG A 214 6.05 2.59 12.79
N ILE A 215 5.59 1.40 12.42
CA ILE A 215 4.78 1.23 11.20
C ILE A 215 3.46 1.99 11.32
N ASN A 216 2.76 1.90 12.45
CA ASN A 216 1.54 2.67 12.67
C ASN A 216 1.79 4.17 12.53
N GLN A 217 2.86 4.71 13.10
CA GLN A 217 3.21 6.13 12.97
C GLN A 217 3.43 6.54 11.49
N LEU A 218 4.07 5.68 10.69
CA LEU A 218 4.28 5.93 9.27
C LEU A 218 2.95 5.88 8.50
N LEU A 219 2.08 4.92 8.80
CA LEU A 219 0.73 4.83 8.23
C LEU A 219 -0.12 6.07 8.61
N GLU A 220 -0.08 6.50 9.87
CA GLU A 220 -0.75 7.72 10.33
C GLU A 220 -0.31 8.95 9.53
N ASN A 221 0.99 9.09 9.28
CA ASN A 221 1.51 10.21 8.51
C ASN A 221 0.95 10.22 7.08
N HIS A 222 0.83 9.05 6.44
CA HIS A 222 0.22 8.91 5.12
C HIS A 222 -1.27 9.27 5.14
N ILE A 223 -2.02 8.72 6.10
CA ILE A 223 -3.47 9.00 6.24
C ILE A 223 -3.73 10.49 6.47
N ARG A 224 -2.82 11.19 7.17
CA ARG A 224 -2.97 12.65 7.40
C ARG A 224 -2.80 13.50 6.14
N ILE A 225 -2.16 13.00 5.09
CA ILE A 225 -2.02 13.73 3.81
C ILE A 225 -3.39 13.89 3.15
N ASP A 226 -4.15 12.80 3.08
CA ASP A 226 -5.53 12.83 2.60
C ASP A 226 -6.40 11.80 3.36
N PRO A 227 -7.03 12.20 4.46
CA PRO A 227 -7.71 11.30 5.36
C PRO A 227 -9.05 10.76 4.83
N THR A 228 -9.47 11.17 3.64
CA THR A 228 -10.72 10.71 3.04
C THR A 228 -10.51 9.69 1.91
N GLN A 229 -9.30 9.55 1.44
CA GLN A 229 -8.90 8.60 0.40
C GLN A 229 -8.28 7.35 1.00
#